data_bb389c669666d48eb0b9a1df553118a7
#
_entry.id   bb389c669666d48eb0b9a1df553118a7
#
_cell.length_a   1.000
_cell.length_b   1.000
_cell.length_c   1.000
_cell.angle_alpha   90.00
_cell.angle_beta   90.00
_cell.angle_gamma   90.00
#
_symmetry.space_group_name_H-M   'P 1'
#
loop_
_entity.id
_entity.type
_entity.pdbx_description
1 polymer ?
#
loop_
_entity_poly.entity_id
_entity_poly.type
_entity_poly.pdbx_seq_one_letter_code
_entity_poly.pdbx_strand_id
1 'polypeptide(L)'
;MPKQKFYAIKSENEKKIVTTWDECLKLTHGVKGVLFKSFGSREEAQAWLDGMEAPAPDGIRVFVDGSFSPGFGPAGWAFAVTEDDNELARGSGITAFDAESRNIDGEVMASFQAMKWLDAHDMTGVICHDYEGIARWAKGEWQAKSNIAKMYVAAAKPYLHRVQFEKVAAHTGVKWNELVDKLAKEAIAKAKKSG
;
A
#
# COMPACT_ATOMS: atom_id res chain seq x y z
N MET A 1 -8.39 14.87 22.01
CA MET A 1 -9.26 13.75 22.39
C MET A 1 -8.85 12.49 21.65
N PRO A 2 -8.65 11.37 22.36
CA PRO A 2 -8.39 10.12 21.67
C PRO A 2 -9.61 9.75 20.81
N LYS A 3 -9.36 9.37 19.58
CA LYS A 3 -10.42 8.92 18.67
C LYS A 3 -11.00 7.60 19.19
N GLN A 4 -12.30 7.44 19.14
CA GLN A 4 -12.98 6.20 19.46
C GLN A 4 -12.46 5.07 18.56
N LYS A 5 -12.06 3.95 19.16
CA LYS A 5 -11.66 2.75 18.44
C LYS A 5 -12.76 1.69 18.55
N PHE A 6 -12.85 0.89 17.50
CA PHE A 6 -13.77 -0.25 17.44
C PHE A 6 -12.93 -1.51 17.26
N TYR A 7 -13.15 -2.48 18.13
CA TYR A 7 -12.43 -3.76 18.11
C TYR A 7 -13.38 -4.83 17.58
N ALA A 8 -13.08 -5.35 16.41
CA ALA A 8 -13.82 -6.47 15.84
C ALA A 8 -13.19 -7.77 16.30
N ILE A 9 -14.01 -8.69 16.78
CA ILE A 9 -13.61 -9.99 17.29
C ILE A 9 -14.38 -11.05 16.55
N LYS A 10 -13.71 -12.05 16.01
CA LYS A 10 -14.36 -13.19 15.37
C LYS A 10 -13.76 -14.53 15.79
N SER A 11 -14.63 -15.49 16.00
CA SER A 11 -14.31 -16.90 16.23
C SER A 11 -15.16 -17.76 15.29
N GLU A 12 -14.99 -19.08 15.34
CA GLU A 12 -15.79 -19.99 14.53
C GLU A 12 -17.31 -19.80 14.73
N ASN A 13 -17.72 -19.43 15.94
CA ASN A 13 -19.13 -19.39 16.34
C ASN A 13 -19.65 -18.00 16.70
N GLU A 14 -18.81 -16.98 16.76
CA GLU A 14 -19.22 -15.67 17.23
C GLU A 14 -18.48 -14.52 16.53
N LYS A 15 -19.22 -13.47 16.22
CA LYS A 15 -18.70 -12.19 15.70
C LYS A 15 -19.21 -11.07 16.59
N LYS A 16 -18.30 -10.17 17.04
CA LYS A 16 -18.65 -9.11 17.96
C LYS A 16 -17.80 -7.87 17.75
N ILE A 17 -18.39 -6.69 18.02
CA ILE A 17 -17.67 -5.42 18.02
C ILE A 17 -17.77 -4.82 19.41
N VAL A 18 -16.60 -4.45 19.98
CA VAL A 18 -16.52 -3.77 21.28
C VAL A 18 -15.77 -2.45 21.10
N THR A 19 -15.98 -1.53 22.03
CA THR A 19 -15.47 -0.16 21.92
C THR A 19 -14.31 0.14 22.87
N THR A 20 -13.97 -0.82 23.74
CA THR A 20 -12.84 -0.67 24.67
C THR A 20 -11.86 -1.84 24.55
N TRP A 21 -10.60 -1.56 24.81
CA TRP A 21 -9.56 -2.56 24.82
C TRP A 21 -9.79 -3.60 25.92
N ASP A 22 -10.26 -3.17 27.10
CA ASP A 22 -10.55 -4.06 28.22
C ASP A 22 -11.58 -5.12 27.87
N GLU A 23 -12.65 -4.74 27.17
CA GLU A 23 -13.67 -5.67 26.68
C GLU A 23 -13.09 -6.64 25.65
N CYS A 24 -12.30 -6.13 24.72
CA CYS A 24 -11.62 -6.94 23.71
C CYS A 24 -10.70 -7.97 24.37
N LEU A 25 -9.93 -7.55 25.34
CA LEU A 25 -8.99 -8.42 26.08
C LEU A 25 -9.74 -9.53 26.83
N LYS A 26 -10.84 -9.21 27.49
CA LYS A 26 -11.67 -10.21 28.20
C LYS A 26 -12.21 -11.31 27.28
N LEU A 27 -12.54 -10.95 26.04
CA LEU A 27 -13.12 -11.86 25.05
C LEU A 27 -12.07 -12.67 24.29
N THR A 28 -10.83 -12.22 24.25
CA THR A 28 -9.77 -12.82 23.46
C THR A 28 -8.70 -13.52 24.29
N HIS A 29 -8.51 -13.10 25.53
CA HIS A 29 -7.44 -13.63 26.40
C HIS A 29 -7.71 -15.10 26.77
N GLY A 30 -6.75 -15.96 26.44
CA GLY A 30 -6.82 -17.38 26.74
C GLY A 30 -7.78 -18.20 25.87
N VAL A 31 -8.38 -17.59 24.85
CA VAL A 31 -9.31 -18.26 23.93
C VAL A 31 -8.59 -18.62 22.63
N LYS A 32 -8.61 -19.88 22.26
CA LYS A 32 -8.01 -20.36 21.01
C LYS A 32 -8.92 -20.10 19.82
N GLY A 33 -8.29 -19.78 18.68
CA GLY A 33 -9.03 -19.59 17.42
C GLY A 33 -9.78 -18.28 17.30
N VAL A 34 -9.51 -17.31 18.18
CA VAL A 34 -10.13 -15.98 18.13
C VAL A 34 -9.20 -15.02 17.41
N LEU A 35 -9.75 -14.29 16.44
CA LEU A 35 -9.07 -13.20 15.74
C LEU A 35 -9.71 -11.87 16.15
N PHE A 36 -8.89 -10.84 16.30
CA PHE A 36 -9.38 -9.50 16.59
C PHE A 36 -8.54 -8.44 15.86
N LYS A 37 -9.18 -7.30 15.58
CA LYS A 37 -8.52 -6.16 14.94
C LYS A 37 -9.21 -4.87 15.34
N SER A 38 -8.43 -3.78 15.46
CA SER A 38 -8.97 -2.45 15.76
C SER A 38 -9.20 -1.63 14.50
N PHE A 39 -10.24 -0.82 14.51
CA PHE A 39 -10.64 0.03 13.39
C PHE A 39 -11.00 1.43 13.87
N GLY A 40 -10.95 2.40 12.96
CA GLY A 40 -11.34 3.78 13.23
C GLY A 40 -12.85 4.03 13.12
N SER A 41 -13.61 3.11 12.52
CA SER A 41 -15.06 3.19 12.40
C SER A 41 -15.73 1.84 12.61
N ARG A 42 -17.01 1.87 12.97
CA ARG A 42 -17.82 0.67 13.15
C ARG A 42 -18.07 -0.05 11.81
N GLU A 43 -18.23 0.73 10.74
CA GLU A 43 -18.44 0.21 9.39
C GLU A 43 -17.25 -0.62 8.91
N GLU A 44 -16.04 -0.14 9.15
CA GLU A 44 -14.82 -0.88 8.82
C GLU A 44 -14.70 -2.17 9.63
N ALA A 45 -15.03 -2.11 10.93
CA ALA A 45 -15.02 -3.28 11.81
C ALA A 45 -16.04 -4.33 11.35
N GLN A 46 -17.24 -3.89 10.98
CA GLN A 46 -18.30 -4.78 10.49
C GLN A 46 -17.92 -5.43 9.16
N ALA A 47 -17.34 -4.66 8.24
CA ALA A 47 -16.88 -5.16 6.95
C ALA A 47 -15.83 -6.29 7.12
N TRP A 48 -14.91 -6.10 8.05
CA TRP A 48 -13.92 -7.12 8.36
C TRP A 48 -14.55 -8.41 8.95
N LEU A 49 -15.56 -8.26 9.82
CA LEU A 49 -16.29 -9.39 10.39
C LEU A 49 -17.06 -10.19 9.33
N ASP A 50 -17.58 -9.50 8.32
CA ASP A 50 -18.35 -10.12 7.23
C ASP A 50 -17.44 -10.77 6.17
N GLY A 51 -16.13 -10.77 6.40
CA GLY A 51 -15.14 -11.31 5.46
C GLY A 51 -14.89 -10.40 4.27
N MET A 52 -15.49 -9.21 4.29
CA MET A 52 -15.19 -8.14 3.35
C MET A 52 -14.11 -7.28 3.98
N GLU A 53 -12.87 -7.43 3.55
CA GLU A 53 -11.93 -6.32 3.67
C GLU A 53 -12.63 -5.12 3.04
N ALA A 54 -12.49 -3.92 3.65
CA ALA A 54 -13.11 -2.73 3.10
C ALA A 54 -12.91 -2.76 1.59
N PRO A 55 -13.98 -2.89 0.78
CA PRO A 55 -13.79 -3.12 -0.64
C PRO A 55 -13.00 -1.95 -1.19
N ALA A 56 -11.89 -2.26 -1.82
CA ALA A 56 -11.24 -1.28 -2.67
C ALA A 56 -12.32 -0.74 -3.59
N PRO A 57 -12.45 0.58 -3.72
CA PRO A 57 -13.38 1.11 -4.71
C PRO A 57 -13.15 0.37 -6.03
N ASP A 58 -14.19 -0.22 -6.57
CA ASP A 58 -14.16 -0.97 -7.83
C ASP A 58 -13.33 -2.27 -7.83
N GLY A 59 -12.89 -2.76 -6.65
CA GLY A 59 -12.10 -3.98 -6.54
C GLY A 59 -10.68 -3.90 -7.10
N ILE A 60 -10.24 -2.72 -7.49
CA ILE A 60 -8.92 -2.49 -8.09
C ILE A 60 -7.86 -2.32 -7.00
N ARG A 61 -6.77 -3.10 -7.12
CA ARG A 61 -5.57 -2.98 -6.28
C ARG A 61 -4.35 -2.76 -7.15
N VAL A 62 -3.50 -1.83 -6.74
CA VAL A 62 -2.24 -1.56 -7.45
C VAL A 62 -1.09 -1.80 -6.48
N PHE A 63 -0.33 -2.83 -6.76
CA PHE A 63 0.87 -3.16 -5.99
C PHE A 63 2.03 -2.34 -6.52
N VAL A 64 2.83 -1.77 -5.62
CA VAL A 64 3.96 -0.91 -5.96
C VAL A 64 5.20 -1.34 -5.19
N ASP A 65 6.36 -1.20 -5.81
CA ASP A 65 7.64 -1.45 -5.14
C ASP A 65 8.76 -0.68 -5.82
N GLY A 66 9.84 -0.46 -5.08
CA GLY A 66 11.05 0.18 -5.55
C GLY A 66 12.27 -0.68 -5.25
N SER A 67 13.30 -0.53 -6.07
CA SER A 67 14.57 -1.24 -5.90
C SER A 67 15.73 -0.27 -6.05
N PHE A 68 16.86 -0.62 -5.47
CA PHE A 68 18.07 0.18 -5.52
C PHE A 68 19.29 -0.73 -5.69
N SER A 69 20.22 -0.30 -6.55
CA SER A 69 21.48 -0.99 -6.73
C SER A 69 22.62 -0.02 -6.44
N PRO A 70 23.45 -0.29 -5.42
CA PRO A 70 24.58 0.60 -5.12
C PRO A 70 25.49 0.82 -6.32
N GLY A 71 25.88 2.08 -6.56
CA GLY A 71 26.76 2.44 -7.65
C GLY A 71 26.10 2.61 -9.01
N PHE A 72 24.80 2.33 -9.14
CA PHE A 72 24.08 2.51 -10.41
C PHE A 72 23.53 3.95 -10.57
N GLY A 73 23.03 4.53 -9.50
CA GLY A 73 22.44 5.89 -9.49
C GLY A 73 20.93 5.85 -9.41
N PRO A 74 20.20 5.65 -10.52
CA PRO A 74 18.73 5.64 -10.48
C PRO A 74 18.15 4.47 -9.68
N ALA A 75 16.94 4.66 -9.15
CA ALA A 75 16.19 3.58 -8.53
C ALA A 75 15.30 2.89 -9.56
N GLY A 76 15.01 1.61 -9.34
CA GLY A 76 14.00 0.88 -10.11
C GLY A 76 12.63 1.06 -9.49
N TRP A 77 11.59 1.07 -10.31
CA TRP A 77 10.21 1.13 -9.87
C TRP A 77 9.35 0.16 -10.65
N ALA A 78 8.28 -0.33 -10.01
CA ALA A 78 7.31 -1.18 -10.68
C ALA A 78 5.93 -1.07 -10.03
N PHE A 79 4.90 -1.26 -10.84
CA PHE A 79 3.54 -1.42 -10.35
C PHE A 79 2.82 -2.53 -11.12
N ALA A 80 1.84 -3.15 -10.47
CA ALA A 80 0.92 -4.10 -11.10
C ALA A 80 -0.51 -3.77 -10.69
N VAL A 81 -1.39 -3.61 -11.68
CA VAL A 81 -2.81 -3.31 -11.45
C VAL A 81 -3.58 -4.62 -11.52
N THR A 82 -4.37 -4.90 -10.50
CA THR A 82 -5.16 -6.13 -10.39
C THR A 82 -6.63 -5.83 -10.11
N GLU A 83 -7.50 -6.70 -10.58
CA GLU A 83 -8.91 -6.73 -10.24
C GLU A 83 -9.29 -8.18 -9.92
N ASP A 84 -9.79 -8.39 -8.70
CA ASP A 84 -10.18 -9.73 -8.23
C ASP A 84 -9.07 -10.77 -8.45
N ASP A 85 -7.82 -10.41 -8.14
CA ASP A 85 -6.62 -11.24 -8.29
C ASP A 85 -6.23 -11.56 -9.74
N ASN A 86 -6.80 -10.82 -10.71
CA ASN A 86 -6.39 -10.89 -12.12
C ASN A 86 -5.59 -9.66 -12.51
N GLU A 87 -4.50 -9.85 -13.23
CA GLU A 87 -3.67 -8.73 -13.67
C GLU A 87 -4.33 -7.99 -14.85
N LEU A 88 -4.52 -6.68 -14.68
CA LEU A 88 -5.00 -5.81 -15.76
C LEU A 88 -3.86 -5.13 -16.49
N ALA A 89 -2.80 -4.73 -15.76
CA ALA A 89 -1.68 -4.00 -16.34
C ALA A 89 -0.48 -4.07 -15.41
N ARG A 90 0.68 -3.75 -15.95
CA ARG A 90 1.92 -3.57 -15.20
C ARG A 90 2.77 -2.49 -15.82
N GLY A 91 3.65 -1.90 -15.04
CA GLY A 91 4.64 -0.96 -15.52
C GLY A 91 5.91 -1.06 -14.69
N SER A 92 7.04 -0.78 -15.31
CA SER A 92 8.34 -0.74 -14.62
C SER A 92 9.31 0.16 -15.36
N GLY A 93 10.34 0.61 -14.66
CA GLY A 93 11.37 1.47 -15.22
C GLY A 93 12.37 1.91 -14.16
N ILE A 94 13.18 2.88 -14.52
CA ILE A 94 14.12 3.52 -13.60
C ILE A 94 13.75 4.99 -13.46
N THR A 95 14.15 5.61 -12.35
CA THR A 95 13.96 7.05 -12.15
C THR A 95 14.81 7.84 -13.14
N ALA A 96 14.35 9.03 -13.51
CA ALA A 96 15.10 9.93 -14.40
C ALA A 96 16.21 10.68 -13.67
N PHE A 97 16.42 10.41 -12.39
CA PHE A 97 17.40 11.05 -11.51
C PHE A 97 18.05 9.99 -10.62
N ASP A 98 19.21 10.32 -10.08
CA ASP A 98 19.90 9.44 -9.14
C ASP A 98 19.15 9.41 -7.80
N ALA A 99 19.02 8.21 -7.24
CA ALA A 99 18.28 7.98 -6.02
C ALA A 99 19.06 8.48 -4.79
N GLU A 100 18.52 9.45 -4.09
CA GLU A 100 19.06 9.96 -2.82
C GLU A 100 18.58 9.12 -1.62
N SER A 101 17.38 8.60 -1.72
CA SER A 101 16.74 7.80 -0.66
C SER A 101 16.62 6.31 -1.03
N ARG A 102 17.51 5.82 -1.88
CA ARG A 102 17.64 4.41 -2.29
C ARG A 102 16.34 3.87 -2.90
N ASN A 103 15.86 2.72 -2.40
CA ASN A 103 14.63 2.08 -2.87
C ASN A 103 13.36 2.92 -2.62
N ILE A 104 13.39 3.84 -1.66
CA ILE A 104 12.25 4.73 -1.39
C ILE A 104 11.92 5.58 -2.61
N ASP A 105 12.93 6.09 -3.30
CA ASP A 105 12.74 6.89 -4.53
C ASP A 105 12.01 6.07 -5.60
N GLY A 106 12.36 4.79 -5.72
CA GLY A 106 11.70 3.86 -6.62
C GLY A 106 10.24 3.61 -6.25
N GLU A 107 9.97 3.39 -4.97
CA GLU A 107 8.61 3.15 -4.49
C GLU A 107 7.71 4.38 -4.64
N VAL A 108 8.24 5.56 -4.39
CA VAL A 108 7.56 6.83 -4.66
C VAL A 108 7.22 6.95 -6.15
N MET A 109 8.17 6.66 -7.02
CA MET A 109 7.95 6.72 -8.47
C MET A 109 6.91 5.68 -8.90
N ALA A 110 6.98 4.45 -8.37
CA ALA A 110 6.00 3.40 -8.66
C ALA A 110 4.58 3.85 -8.28
N SER A 111 4.43 4.44 -7.09
CA SER A 111 3.14 4.96 -6.61
C SER A 111 2.61 6.07 -7.49
N PHE A 112 3.46 7.00 -7.90
CA PHE A 112 3.09 8.09 -8.80
C PHE A 112 2.67 7.58 -10.19
N GLN A 113 3.42 6.65 -10.76
CA GLN A 113 3.08 6.04 -12.05
C GLN A 113 1.77 5.25 -11.96
N ALA A 114 1.52 4.57 -10.84
CA ALA A 114 0.25 3.89 -10.59
C ALA A 114 -0.93 4.87 -10.57
N MET A 115 -0.78 6.01 -9.89
CA MET A 115 -1.80 7.05 -9.85
C MET A 115 -2.10 7.61 -11.24
N LYS A 116 -1.08 7.85 -12.04
CA LYS A 116 -1.21 8.31 -13.42
C LYS A 116 -1.96 7.30 -14.28
N TRP A 117 -1.65 6.02 -14.11
CA TRP A 117 -2.32 4.94 -14.84
C TRP A 117 -3.82 4.90 -14.50
N LEU A 118 -4.15 4.97 -13.21
CA LEU A 118 -5.55 4.98 -12.77
C LEU A 118 -6.31 6.18 -13.34
N ASP A 119 -5.70 7.35 -13.31
CA ASP A 119 -6.32 8.57 -13.85
C ASP A 119 -6.53 8.48 -15.37
N ALA A 120 -5.54 7.98 -16.10
CA ALA A 120 -5.62 7.81 -17.55
C ALA A 120 -6.69 6.82 -17.97
N HIS A 121 -7.07 5.87 -17.11
CA HIS A 121 -8.09 4.86 -17.37
C HIS A 121 -9.42 5.16 -16.66
N ASP A 122 -9.53 6.34 -16.05
CA ASP A 122 -10.71 6.77 -15.27
C ASP A 122 -11.13 5.75 -14.21
N MET A 123 -10.13 5.24 -13.48
CA MET A 123 -10.31 4.23 -12.44
C MET A 123 -9.91 4.76 -11.07
N THR A 124 -10.48 4.15 -10.03
CA THR A 124 -10.07 4.33 -8.65
C THR A 124 -9.56 3.00 -8.11
N GLY A 125 -8.63 3.04 -7.15
CA GLY A 125 -8.08 1.81 -6.61
C GLY A 125 -7.31 2.01 -5.31
N VAL A 126 -6.85 0.91 -4.74
CA VAL A 126 -6.03 0.89 -3.53
C VAL A 126 -4.57 0.67 -3.91
N ILE A 127 -3.71 1.59 -3.51
CA ILE A 127 -2.25 1.41 -3.65
C ILE A 127 -1.77 0.58 -2.47
N CYS A 128 -1.25 -0.61 -2.78
CA CYS A 128 -0.68 -1.55 -1.81
C CYS A 128 0.84 -1.33 -1.77
N HIS A 129 1.34 -0.82 -0.65
CA HIS A 129 2.74 -0.41 -0.49
C HIS A 129 3.34 -1.01 0.77
N ASP A 130 4.66 -1.16 0.83
CA ASP A 130 5.34 -1.63 2.04
C ASP A 130 5.99 -0.51 2.85
N TYR A 131 6.39 0.59 2.19
CA TYR A 131 6.96 1.75 2.87
C TYR A 131 5.84 2.70 3.35
N GLU A 132 5.76 2.87 4.65
CA GLU A 132 4.70 3.66 5.30
C GLU A 132 4.60 5.11 4.81
N GLY A 133 5.72 5.71 4.42
CA GLY A 133 5.77 7.09 3.93
C GLY A 133 4.90 7.35 2.70
N ILE A 134 4.62 6.34 1.88
CA ILE A 134 3.76 6.46 0.70
C ILE A 134 2.37 7.00 1.08
N ALA A 135 1.76 6.44 2.10
CA ALA A 135 0.45 6.89 2.60
C ALA A 135 0.58 8.14 3.49
N ARG A 136 1.56 8.16 4.37
CA ARG A 136 1.73 9.21 5.38
C ARG A 136 2.00 10.59 4.75
N TRP A 137 2.86 10.63 3.75
CA TRP A 137 3.13 11.87 3.00
C TRP A 137 1.92 12.31 2.18
N ALA A 138 1.27 11.38 1.50
CA ALA A 138 0.11 11.69 0.66
C ALA A 138 -1.06 12.26 1.49
N LYS A 139 -1.27 11.73 2.69
CA LYS A 139 -2.32 12.18 3.62
C LYS A 139 -1.93 13.41 4.45
N GLY A 140 -0.70 13.88 4.33
CA GLY A 140 -0.21 15.01 5.13
C GLY A 140 0.08 14.67 6.60
N GLU A 141 0.16 13.40 6.95
CA GLU A 141 0.46 12.94 8.32
C GLU A 141 1.95 13.10 8.67
N TRP A 142 2.82 12.97 7.66
CA TRP A 142 4.25 13.21 7.80
C TRP A 142 4.66 14.46 7.00
N GLN A 143 5.51 15.27 7.60
CA GLN A 143 6.09 16.42 6.91
C GLN A 143 7.09 15.96 5.85
N ALA A 144 6.93 16.45 4.62
CA ALA A 144 7.85 16.16 3.52
C ALA A 144 9.13 17.00 3.69
N LYS A 145 10.23 16.37 4.06
CA LYS A 145 11.53 17.04 4.28
C LYS A 145 12.53 16.75 3.17
N SER A 146 12.59 15.53 2.68
CA SER A 146 13.48 15.14 1.58
C SER A 146 12.96 15.66 0.23
N ASN A 147 13.85 15.76 -0.75
CA ASN A 147 13.48 16.16 -2.11
C ASN A 147 12.44 15.23 -2.71
N ILE A 148 12.60 13.91 -2.54
CA ILE A 148 11.67 12.93 -3.07
C ILE A 148 10.28 13.04 -2.40
N ALA A 149 10.23 13.26 -1.09
CA ALA A 149 8.99 13.43 -0.36
C ALA A 149 8.23 14.68 -0.82
N LYS A 150 8.94 15.80 -0.99
CA LYS A 150 8.35 17.06 -1.49
C LYS A 150 7.81 16.92 -2.91
N MET A 151 8.58 16.27 -3.79
CA MET A 151 8.16 15.98 -5.16
C MET A 151 6.90 15.10 -5.16
N TYR A 152 6.91 14.06 -4.35
CA TYR A 152 5.79 13.10 -4.26
C TYR A 152 4.51 13.78 -3.79
N VAL A 153 4.56 14.56 -2.72
CA VAL A 153 3.38 15.27 -2.20
C VAL A 153 2.78 16.18 -3.27
N ALA A 154 3.62 16.93 -3.98
CA ALA A 154 3.16 17.83 -5.05
C ALA A 154 2.61 17.06 -6.25
N ALA A 155 3.29 16.01 -6.69
CA ALA A 155 2.91 15.23 -7.87
C ALA A 155 1.66 14.38 -7.63
N ALA A 156 1.49 13.85 -6.42
CA ALA A 156 0.35 12.99 -6.08
C ALA A 156 -0.95 13.77 -5.86
N LYS A 157 -0.86 15.04 -5.48
CA LYS A 157 -2.02 15.87 -5.10
C LYS A 157 -3.19 15.81 -6.10
N PRO A 158 -3.00 15.93 -7.43
CA PRO A 158 -4.10 15.87 -8.38
C PRO A 158 -4.79 14.51 -8.46
N TYR A 159 -4.13 13.44 -7.98
CA TYR A 159 -4.59 12.06 -8.10
C TYR A 159 -5.14 11.45 -6.82
N LEU A 160 -5.07 12.17 -5.68
CA LEU A 160 -5.47 11.62 -4.38
C LEU A 160 -6.92 11.17 -4.32
N HIS A 161 -7.80 11.80 -5.08
CA HIS A 161 -9.22 11.41 -5.17
C HIS A 161 -9.43 10.04 -5.84
N ARG A 162 -8.40 9.53 -6.54
CA ARG A 162 -8.43 8.24 -7.25
C ARG A 162 -7.95 7.07 -6.41
N VAL A 163 -7.29 7.33 -5.28
CA VAL A 163 -6.57 6.29 -4.57
C VAL A 163 -6.93 6.23 -3.09
N GLN A 164 -6.90 5.02 -2.57
CA GLN A 164 -6.76 4.71 -1.15
C GLN A 164 -5.42 4.01 -0.95
N PHE A 165 -4.98 3.88 0.27
CA PHE A 165 -3.67 3.29 0.57
C PHE A 165 -3.84 2.14 1.55
N GLU A 166 -3.14 1.04 1.28
CA GLU A 166 -3.07 -0.12 2.17
C GLU A 166 -1.62 -0.52 2.33
N LYS A 167 -1.14 -0.53 3.57
CA LYS A 167 0.19 -1.04 3.84
C LYS A 167 0.17 -2.56 3.83
N VAL A 168 1.06 -3.15 3.03
CA VAL A 168 1.27 -4.60 2.98
C VAL A 168 2.62 -4.92 3.61
N ALA A 169 2.75 -6.10 4.22
CA ALA A 169 4.01 -6.50 4.81
C ALA A 169 5.00 -6.91 3.72
N ALA A 170 6.23 -6.40 3.80
CA ALA A 170 7.30 -6.75 2.87
C ALA A 170 7.60 -8.25 2.96
N HIS A 171 7.84 -8.88 1.81
CA HIS A 171 8.29 -10.29 1.69
C HIS A 171 7.39 -11.32 2.39
N THR A 172 6.06 -11.12 2.34
CA THR A 172 5.08 -12.03 2.96
C THR A 172 4.57 -13.14 2.03
N GLY A 173 5.20 -13.35 0.88
CA GLY A 173 4.78 -14.37 -0.08
C GLY A 173 3.53 -13.99 -0.88
N VAL A 174 3.09 -12.74 -0.82
CA VAL A 174 1.98 -12.26 -1.65
C VAL A 174 2.49 -12.18 -3.09
N LYS A 175 1.84 -12.91 -3.96
CA LYS A 175 2.19 -13.05 -5.39
C LYS A 175 2.51 -11.72 -6.09
N TRP A 176 1.67 -10.71 -5.89
CA TRP A 176 1.81 -9.42 -6.58
C TRP A 176 2.93 -8.57 -5.99
N ASN A 177 3.18 -8.64 -4.69
CA ASN A 177 4.33 -7.98 -4.05
C ASN A 177 5.65 -8.55 -4.58
N GLU A 178 5.74 -9.87 -4.72
CA GLU A 178 6.91 -10.53 -5.28
C GLU A 178 7.12 -10.17 -6.75
N LEU A 179 6.04 -10.07 -7.52
CA LEU A 179 6.09 -9.66 -8.91
C LEU A 179 6.68 -8.25 -9.08
N VAL A 180 6.17 -7.27 -8.33
CA VAL A 180 6.66 -5.88 -8.46
C VAL A 180 8.09 -5.71 -7.94
N ASP A 181 8.48 -6.45 -6.91
CA ASP A 181 9.88 -6.50 -6.46
C ASP A 181 10.80 -6.99 -7.60
N LYS A 182 10.43 -8.09 -8.23
CA LYS A 182 11.16 -8.64 -9.38
C LYS A 182 11.23 -7.67 -10.56
N LEU A 183 10.11 -7.05 -10.91
CA LEU A 183 10.05 -6.10 -12.03
C LEU A 183 10.92 -4.87 -11.80
N ALA A 184 10.94 -4.34 -10.57
CA ALA A 184 11.78 -3.20 -10.22
C ALA A 184 13.26 -3.54 -10.31
N LYS A 185 13.66 -4.73 -9.87
CA LYS A 185 15.04 -5.24 -10.00
C LYS A 185 15.44 -5.49 -11.46
N GLU A 186 14.55 -6.06 -12.24
CA GLU A 186 14.77 -6.30 -13.68
C GLU A 186 14.92 -4.99 -14.46
N ALA A 187 14.19 -3.95 -14.08
CA ALA A 187 14.30 -2.63 -14.70
C ALA A 187 15.72 -2.07 -14.54
N ILE A 188 16.31 -2.21 -13.36
CA ILE A 188 17.71 -1.81 -13.09
C ILE A 188 18.68 -2.67 -13.94
N ALA A 189 18.48 -3.98 -13.94
CA ALA A 189 19.33 -4.91 -14.70
C ALA A 189 19.32 -4.59 -16.20
N LYS A 190 18.15 -4.29 -16.76
CA LYS A 190 17.99 -3.86 -18.16
C LYS A 190 18.72 -2.55 -18.44
N ALA A 191 18.56 -1.56 -17.56
CA ALA A 191 19.19 -0.25 -17.71
C ALA A 191 20.73 -0.36 -17.67
N LYS A 192 21.27 -1.22 -16.81
CA LYS A 192 22.71 -1.48 -16.75
C LYS A 192 23.26 -2.09 -18.04
N LYS A 193 22.48 -2.93 -18.72
CA LYS A 193 22.87 -3.54 -20.01
C LYS A 193 22.81 -2.58 -21.19
N SER A 194 21.99 -1.55 -21.09
CA SER A 194 21.76 -0.55 -22.15
C SER A 194 22.70 0.65 -22.08
N GLY A 195 23.41 0.79 -20.95
CA GLY A 195 24.29 1.94 -20.70
C GLY A 195 25.77 1.69 -20.86
#